data_12c4edb9c2150ce9707a3a42c5d97cc0
#
_entry.id   12c4edb9c2150ce9707a3a42c5d97cc0
#
_cell.length_a   1.000
_cell.length_b   1.000
_cell.length_c   1.000
_cell.angle_alpha   90.00
_cell.angle_beta   90.00
_cell.angle_gamma   90.00
#
_symmetry.space_group_name_H-M   'P 1'
#
loop_
_entity.id
_entity.type
_entity.pdbx_description
1 polymer ?
#
loop_
_entity_poly.entity_id
_entity_poly.type
_entity_poly.pdbx_seq_one_letter_code
_entity_poly.pdbx_strand_id
1 'polypeptide(L)' 'RPYYKRDLAIAYAPDITPASALNRLALWIHHNAALHEALLLAGYQVRQRMFTSLQVELIFQYLGRP' A
#
# COMPACT_ATOMS: atom_id res chain seq x y z
N ARG A 1 10.81 7.62 1.99
CA ARG A 1 9.91 8.74 1.81
C ARG A 1 8.47 8.31 2.08
N PRO A 2 7.75 8.97 2.96
CA PRO A 2 6.35 8.62 3.23
C PRO A 2 5.43 9.03 2.07
N TYR A 3 4.33 8.31 1.94
CA TYR A 3 3.30 8.57 0.93
C TYR A 3 1.93 8.54 1.59
N TYR A 4 1.02 9.38 1.12
CA TYR A 4 -0.40 9.14 1.40
C TYR A 4 -0.82 7.83 0.74
N LYS A 5 -1.62 7.05 1.45
CA LYS A 5 -2.15 5.79 0.90
C LYS A 5 -2.87 6.03 -0.42
N ARG A 6 -3.65 7.11 -0.48
CA ARG A 6 -4.39 7.47 -1.69
C ARG A 6 -3.45 7.73 -2.87
N ASP A 7 -2.38 8.49 -2.65
CA ASP A 7 -1.43 8.81 -3.71
C ASP A 7 -0.72 7.57 -4.23
N LEU A 8 -0.32 6.70 -3.33
CA LEU A 8 0.31 5.44 -3.72
C LEU A 8 -0.65 4.55 -4.48
N ALA A 9 -1.90 4.45 -4.01
CA ALA A 9 -2.93 3.66 -4.70
C ALA A 9 -3.18 4.18 -6.12
N ILE A 10 -3.28 5.50 -6.29
CA ILE A 10 -3.45 6.12 -7.61
C ILE A 10 -2.25 5.82 -8.51
N ALA A 11 -1.04 5.83 -7.96
CA ALA A 11 0.16 5.52 -8.74
C ALA A 11 0.11 4.09 -9.29
N TYR A 12 -0.39 3.14 -8.50
CA TYR A 12 -0.53 1.75 -8.95
C TYR A 12 -1.71 1.53 -9.91
N ALA A 13 -2.76 2.34 -9.80
CA ALA A 13 -3.96 2.16 -10.60
C ALA A 13 -4.50 3.52 -11.07
N PRO A 14 -3.79 4.20 -11.99
CA PRO A 14 -4.15 5.56 -12.40
C PRO A 14 -5.42 5.63 -13.26
N ASP A 15 -5.87 4.50 -13.81
CA ASP A 15 -6.99 4.46 -14.75
C ASP A 15 -8.35 4.31 -14.09
N ILE A 16 -8.40 4.17 -12.76
CA ILE A 16 -9.65 4.00 -12.02
C ILE A 16 -9.80 5.10 -10.97
N THR A 17 -10.97 5.17 -10.34
CA THR A 17 -11.22 6.19 -9.33
C THR A 17 -10.31 6.00 -8.12
N PRO A 18 -9.99 7.06 -7.38
CA PRO A 18 -9.18 6.95 -6.17
C PRO A 18 -9.75 5.95 -5.15
N ALA A 19 -11.06 5.92 -4.96
CA ALA A 19 -11.69 4.97 -4.05
C ALA A 19 -11.46 3.53 -4.50
N SER A 20 -11.62 3.26 -5.80
CA SER A 20 -11.36 1.93 -6.37
C SER A 20 -9.89 1.56 -6.28
N ALA A 21 -9.00 2.54 -6.52
CA ALA A 21 -7.56 2.32 -6.41
C ALA A 21 -7.17 1.93 -4.98
N LEU A 22 -7.71 2.62 -3.98
CA LEU A 22 -7.48 2.29 -2.57
C LEU A 22 -7.95 0.88 -2.23
N ASN A 23 -9.13 0.48 -2.71
CA ASN A 23 -9.65 -0.86 -2.49
C ASN A 23 -8.76 -1.91 -3.15
N ARG A 24 -8.29 -1.64 -4.35
CA ARG A 24 -7.41 -2.56 -5.08
C ARG A 24 -6.07 -2.74 -4.35
N LEU A 25 -5.47 -1.65 -3.91
CA LEU A 25 -4.22 -1.72 -3.15
C LEU A 25 -4.41 -2.50 -1.85
N ALA A 26 -5.51 -2.26 -1.14
CA ALA A 26 -5.83 -2.99 0.08
C ALA A 26 -5.96 -4.49 -0.19
N LEU A 27 -6.61 -4.88 -1.28
CA LEU A 27 -6.74 -6.28 -1.67
C LEU A 27 -5.39 -6.90 -2.00
N TRP A 28 -4.54 -6.20 -2.74
CA TRP A 28 -3.20 -6.70 -3.07
C TRP A 28 -2.36 -6.94 -1.82
N ILE A 29 -2.41 -6.00 -0.88
CA ILE A 29 -1.72 -6.16 0.40
C ILE A 29 -2.27 -7.36 1.16
N HIS A 30 -3.60 -7.46 1.25
CA HIS A 30 -4.24 -8.52 2.03
C HIS A 30 -4.01 -9.90 1.42
N HIS A 31 -3.98 -10.01 0.10
CA HIS A 31 -3.77 -11.28 -0.59
C HIS A 31 -2.29 -11.70 -0.63
N ASN A 32 -1.37 -10.81 -0.35
CA ASN A 32 0.05 -11.14 -0.24
C ASN A 32 0.38 -11.32 1.25
N ALA A 33 0.30 -12.55 1.72
CA ALA A 33 0.46 -12.86 3.13
C ALA A 33 1.81 -12.38 3.68
N ALA A 34 2.88 -12.55 2.92
CA ALA A 34 4.22 -12.13 3.34
C ALA A 34 4.30 -10.62 3.48
N LEU A 35 3.76 -9.88 2.52
CA LEU A 35 3.72 -8.41 2.58
C LEU A 35 2.87 -7.94 3.76
N HIS A 36 1.68 -8.51 3.91
CA HIS A 36 0.77 -8.14 4.99
C HIS A 36 1.42 -8.32 6.35
N GLU A 37 2.07 -9.47 6.57
CA GLU A 37 2.78 -9.74 7.82
C GLU A 37 3.93 -8.77 8.04
N ALA A 38 4.73 -8.50 7.01
CA ALA A 38 5.82 -7.54 7.10
C ALA A 38 5.32 -6.14 7.45
N LEU A 39 4.20 -5.72 6.86
CA LEU A 39 3.58 -4.43 7.16
C LEU A 39 3.06 -4.37 8.59
N LEU A 40 2.45 -5.43 9.08
CA LEU A 40 1.99 -5.48 10.48
C LEU A 40 3.17 -5.32 11.44
N LEU A 41 4.29 -5.97 11.17
CA LEU A 41 5.51 -5.82 11.97
C LEU A 41 6.08 -4.40 11.88
N ALA A 42 5.82 -3.69 10.79
CA ALA A 42 6.23 -2.31 10.61
C ALA A 42 5.18 -1.30 11.11
N GLY A 43 4.22 -1.74 11.92
CA GLY A 43 3.23 -0.86 12.54
C GLY A 43 2.05 -0.50 11.65
N TYR A 44 1.81 -1.24 10.57
CA TYR A 44 0.70 -0.96 9.67
C TYR A 44 -0.66 -1.14 10.36
N GLN A 45 -1.53 -0.18 10.14
CA GLN A 45 -2.93 -0.23 10.56
C GLN A 45 -3.83 0.13 9.37
N VAL A 46 -4.96 -0.53 9.27
CA VAL A 46 -5.92 -0.30 8.17
C VAL A 46 -6.37 1.16 8.11
N ARG A 47 -6.48 1.82 9.26
CA ARG A 47 -6.99 3.20 9.34
C ARG A 47 -5.95 4.28 9.05
N GLN A 48 -4.67 3.94 8.97
CA GLN A 48 -3.67 4.98 8.73
C GLN A 48 -3.86 5.58 7.34
N ARG A 49 -3.59 6.89 7.23
CA ARG A 49 -3.75 7.61 5.96
C ARG A 49 -2.46 7.71 5.18
N MET A 50 -1.34 7.58 5.85
CA MET A 50 -0.02 7.66 5.25
C MET A 50 0.74 6.39 5.54
N PHE A 51 1.48 5.91 4.54
CA PHE A 51 2.49 4.90 4.77
C PHE A 51 3.79 5.56 5.21
N THR A 52 4.46 4.96 6.18
CA THR A 52 5.83 5.37 6.54
C THR A 52 6.80 5.00 5.43
N SER A 53 8.00 5.57 5.46
CA SER A 53 9.03 5.23 4.48
C SER A 53 9.33 3.74 4.44
N LEU A 54 9.42 3.10 5.61
CA LEU A 54 9.65 1.66 5.68
C LEU A 54 8.51 0.87 5.04
N GLN A 55 7.27 1.26 5.33
CA GLN A 55 6.10 0.59 4.75
C GLN A 55 6.08 0.73 3.23
N VAL A 56 6.42 1.90 2.70
CA VAL A 56 6.50 2.12 1.26
C VAL A 56 7.56 1.22 0.64
N GLU A 57 8.73 1.11 1.26
CA GLU A 57 9.78 0.23 0.76
C GLU A 57 9.33 -1.23 0.73
N LEU A 58 8.63 -1.68 1.76
CA LEU A 58 8.08 -3.04 1.80
C LEU A 58 7.07 -3.27 0.67
N ILE A 59 6.18 -2.31 0.44
CA ILE A 59 5.21 -2.41 -0.66
C ILE A 59 5.92 -2.50 -2.00
N PHE A 60 6.92 -1.67 -2.24
CA PHE A 60 7.70 -1.71 -3.48
C PHE A 60 8.45 -3.03 -3.64
N GLN A 61 8.96 -3.56 -2.54
CA GLN A 61 9.69 -4.83 -2.56
C GLN A 61 8.80 -6.00 -2.98
N TYR A 62 7.57 -6.04 -2.47
CA TYR A 62 6.66 -7.17 -2.70
C TYR A 62 5.76 -6.99 -3.91
N LEU A 63 5.33 -5.77 -4.21
CA LEU A 63 4.42 -5.48 -5.32
C LEU A 63 5.11 -4.88 -6.54
N GLY A 64 6.36 -4.45 -6.39
CA GLY A 64 7.05 -3.69 -7.42
C GLY A 64 6.70 -2.21 -7.37
N ARG A 65 7.44 -1.39 -8.10
CA ARG A 65 7.16 0.04 -8.18
C ARG A 65 6.03 0.30 -9.16
N PRO A 66 5.21 1.31 -8.89
CA PRO A 66 4.14 1.69 -9.81
C PRO A 66 4.65 2.24 -11.13
#